data_5c8e6772e246ce849954f05ba14af6d6
#
_entry.id   5c8e6772e246ce849954f05ba14af6d6
#
_cell.length_a   1.000
_cell.length_b   1.000
_cell.length_c   1.000
_cell.angle_alpha   90.00
_cell.angle_beta   90.00
_cell.angle_gamma   90.00
#
_symmetry.space_group_name_H-M   'P 1'
#
loop_
_entity.id
_entity.type
_entity.pdbx_description
1 polymer ?
#
loop_
_entity_poly.entity_id
_entity_poly.type
_entity_poly.pdbx_seq_one_letter_code
_entity_poly.pdbx_strand_id
1 'polypeptide(L)'
;AFAKAYPSLSLKFHTASKGRGSQMHAGSQIANGEILYFLHADSFPPQDYDKYIIQAVSQGNPACCFRMRFMSWNWWLIIIGWFTRFSWRASRGGDQSQYITKELYEKIGGYNTEIPIYEDYDLIHRLYDHGTYYVIPKWLKTSARRYEEIGVYKLQWFYITIYWKKRNGATIDEIYEYYLKWCQTSQLQKSSSQN
;
A
#
# COMPACT_ATOMS: atom_id res chain seq x y z
N ALA A 1 -8.66 22.64 -10.80
CA ALA A 1 -7.83 23.59 -10.00
C ALA A 1 -6.37 23.14 -9.94
N PHE A 2 -6.06 21.89 -9.51
CA PHE A 2 -4.69 21.40 -9.30
C PHE A 2 -3.85 21.38 -10.59
N ALA A 3 -4.38 20.85 -11.70
CA ALA A 3 -3.66 20.82 -12.99
C ALA A 3 -3.31 22.23 -13.54
N LYS A 4 -4.11 23.26 -13.19
CA LYS A 4 -3.82 24.65 -13.55
C LYS A 4 -2.71 25.26 -12.71
N ALA A 5 -2.53 24.79 -11.48
CA ALA A 5 -1.48 25.24 -10.57
C ALA A 5 -0.09 24.67 -10.92
N TYR A 6 -0.06 23.52 -11.61
CA TYR A 6 1.18 22.81 -11.97
C TYR A 6 1.19 22.44 -13.46
N PRO A 7 1.28 23.40 -14.39
CA PRO A 7 1.17 23.16 -15.82
C PRO A 7 2.36 22.35 -16.40
N SER A 8 3.47 22.29 -15.71
CA SER A 8 4.63 21.48 -16.10
C SER A 8 4.47 19.99 -15.81
N LEU A 9 3.47 19.60 -15.00
CA LEU A 9 3.20 18.20 -14.70
C LEU A 9 2.24 17.60 -15.75
N SER A 10 2.60 16.48 -16.31
CA SER A 10 1.71 15.67 -17.17
C SER A 10 0.68 14.93 -16.30
N LEU A 11 -0.40 15.63 -15.94
CA LEU A 11 -1.47 15.09 -15.11
C LEU A 11 -2.56 14.46 -15.95
N LYS A 12 -2.88 13.19 -15.68
CA LYS A 12 -4.01 12.48 -16.26
C LYS A 12 -4.99 12.11 -15.16
N PHE A 13 -6.26 12.53 -15.31
CA PHE A 13 -7.34 12.11 -14.41
C PHE A 13 -8.09 10.98 -15.08
N HIS A 14 -8.22 9.87 -14.38
CA HIS A 14 -8.89 8.69 -14.88
C HIS A 14 -9.93 8.19 -13.87
N THR A 15 -11.08 7.78 -14.37
CA THR A 15 -12.14 7.16 -13.57
C THR A 15 -12.10 5.65 -13.82
N ALA A 16 -12.07 4.89 -12.75
CA ALA A 16 -12.08 3.44 -12.77
C ALA A 16 -13.18 2.89 -11.88
N SER A 17 -13.46 1.60 -11.98
CA SER A 17 -14.37 0.91 -11.09
C SER A 17 -13.93 1.04 -9.63
N LYS A 18 -14.90 0.97 -8.71
CA LYS A 18 -14.64 1.07 -7.27
C LYS A 18 -13.75 -0.10 -6.81
N GLY A 19 -12.65 0.24 -6.16
CA GLY A 19 -11.68 -0.71 -5.62
C GLY A 19 -10.25 -0.19 -5.78
N ARG A 20 -9.42 -0.36 -4.76
CA ARG A 20 -8.02 0.13 -4.78
C ARG A 20 -7.23 -0.58 -5.89
N GLY A 21 -7.30 -1.91 -5.95
CA GLY A 21 -6.61 -2.70 -6.98
C GLY A 21 -7.05 -2.32 -8.38
N SER A 22 -8.36 -2.17 -8.62
CA SER A 22 -8.92 -1.76 -9.92
C SER A 22 -8.45 -0.36 -10.33
N GLN A 23 -8.40 0.59 -9.39
CA GLN A 23 -7.94 1.96 -9.66
C GLN A 23 -6.44 2.00 -9.96
N MET A 24 -5.62 1.27 -9.20
CA MET A 24 -4.17 1.20 -9.43
C MET A 24 -3.87 0.49 -10.76
N HIS A 25 -4.59 -0.58 -11.08
CA HIS A 25 -4.46 -1.27 -12.36
C HIS A 25 -4.84 -0.36 -13.53
N ALA A 26 -5.98 0.31 -13.47
CA ALA A 26 -6.40 1.25 -14.50
C ALA A 26 -5.38 2.40 -14.70
N GLY A 27 -4.83 2.92 -13.61
CA GLY A 27 -3.75 3.91 -13.65
C GLY A 27 -2.49 3.39 -14.37
N SER A 28 -2.10 2.14 -14.11
CA SER A 28 -0.94 1.52 -14.75
C SER A 28 -1.10 1.37 -16.25
N GLN A 29 -2.32 1.10 -16.73
CA GLN A 29 -2.61 0.94 -18.17
C GLN A 29 -2.45 2.24 -18.96
N ILE A 30 -2.74 3.39 -18.35
CA ILE A 30 -2.62 4.71 -19.00
C ILE A 30 -1.26 5.38 -18.76
N ALA A 31 -0.43 4.80 -17.91
CA ALA A 31 0.91 5.31 -17.60
C ALA A 31 1.88 5.02 -18.76
N ASN A 32 2.67 6.03 -19.16
CA ASN A 32 3.64 5.92 -20.24
C ASN A 32 5.07 5.65 -19.73
N GLY A 33 5.31 5.75 -18.43
CA GLY A 33 6.63 5.56 -17.83
C GLY A 33 7.03 4.09 -17.78
N GLU A 34 8.34 3.84 -17.82
CA GLU A 34 8.93 2.49 -17.66
C GLU A 34 8.88 2.00 -16.21
N ILE A 35 8.71 2.91 -15.26
CA ILE A 35 8.60 2.63 -13.84
C ILE A 35 7.25 3.14 -13.34
N LEU A 36 6.46 2.24 -12.78
CA LEU A 36 5.19 2.54 -12.12
C LEU A 36 5.44 2.77 -10.63
N TYR A 37 4.97 3.89 -10.10
CA TYR A 37 5.06 4.19 -8.68
C TYR A 37 3.66 4.38 -8.08
N PHE A 38 3.24 3.41 -7.27
CA PHE A 38 1.96 3.43 -6.57
C PHE A 38 2.12 4.11 -5.22
N LEU A 39 1.51 5.28 -5.08
CA LEU A 39 1.60 6.12 -3.88
C LEU A 39 0.20 6.43 -3.37
N HIS A 40 -0.03 6.22 -2.08
CA HIS A 40 -1.28 6.61 -1.42
C HIS A 40 -1.36 8.13 -1.26
N ALA A 41 -2.57 8.68 -1.34
CA ALA A 41 -2.81 10.12 -1.29
C ALA A 41 -2.42 10.78 0.05
N ASP A 42 -2.28 10.00 1.12
CA ASP A 42 -1.88 10.41 2.46
C ASP A 42 -0.45 9.97 2.85
N SER A 43 0.35 9.63 1.83
CA SER A 43 1.74 9.24 1.98
C SER A 43 2.67 10.25 1.30
N PHE A 44 3.77 10.56 1.95
CA PHE A 44 4.74 11.58 1.55
C PHE A 44 6.11 10.94 1.37
N PRO A 45 6.55 10.72 0.12
CA PRO A 45 7.86 10.17 -0.15
C PRO A 45 8.98 11.15 0.25
N PRO A 46 10.22 10.67 0.42
CA PRO A 46 11.36 11.55 0.65
C PRO A 46 11.61 12.48 -0.54
N GLN A 47 12.26 13.59 -0.30
CA GLN A 47 12.74 14.44 -1.40
C GLN A 47 13.63 13.63 -2.34
N ASP A 48 13.58 13.93 -3.64
CA ASP A 48 14.29 13.20 -4.70
C ASP A 48 13.98 11.68 -4.75
N TYR A 49 12.77 11.29 -4.37
CA TYR A 49 12.33 9.88 -4.35
C TYR A 49 12.49 9.20 -5.71
N ASP A 50 12.25 9.93 -6.79
CA ASP A 50 12.41 9.49 -8.17
C ASP A 50 13.85 9.05 -8.46
N LYS A 51 14.85 9.82 -8.01
CA LYS A 51 16.29 9.48 -8.18
C LYS A 51 16.64 8.19 -7.44
N TYR A 52 16.11 7.99 -6.20
CA TYR A 52 16.34 6.75 -5.46
C TYR A 52 15.70 5.54 -6.14
N ILE A 53 14.51 5.71 -6.71
CA ILE A 53 13.82 4.66 -7.47
C ILE A 53 14.63 4.30 -8.72
N ILE A 54 15.00 5.29 -9.54
CA ILE A 54 15.79 5.09 -10.76
C ILE A 54 17.12 4.40 -10.45
N GLN A 55 17.82 4.85 -9.40
CA GLN A 55 19.06 4.23 -8.94
C GLN A 55 18.84 2.77 -8.53
N ALA A 56 17.78 2.46 -7.80
CA ALA A 56 17.50 1.08 -7.38
C ALA A 56 17.21 0.18 -8.60
N VAL A 57 16.44 0.66 -9.57
CA VAL A 57 16.18 -0.07 -10.83
C VAL A 57 17.46 -0.29 -11.61
N SER A 58 18.33 0.72 -11.75
CA SER A 58 19.62 0.57 -12.45
C SER A 58 20.59 -0.41 -11.77
N GLN A 59 20.39 -0.67 -10.48
CA GLN A 59 21.12 -1.69 -9.70
C GLN A 59 20.49 -3.08 -9.79
N GLY A 60 19.50 -3.28 -10.65
CA GLY A 60 18.85 -4.58 -10.85
C GLY A 60 17.72 -4.90 -9.86
N ASN A 61 17.17 -3.88 -9.20
CA ASN A 61 16.02 -4.05 -8.30
C ASN A 61 14.73 -3.55 -8.99
N PRO A 62 14.02 -4.40 -9.76
CA PRO A 62 12.87 -3.98 -10.58
C PRO A 62 11.61 -3.69 -9.75
N ALA A 63 11.58 -4.06 -8.48
CA ALA A 63 10.47 -3.76 -7.56
C ALA A 63 10.96 -3.51 -6.14
N CYS A 64 10.40 -2.49 -5.51
CA CYS A 64 10.69 -2.22 -4.11
C CYS A 64 9.74 -1.17 -3.48
N CYS A 65 9.96 -0.91 -2.18
CA CYS A 65 9.28 0.12 -1.43
C CYS A 65 10.29 0.97 -0.64
N PHE A 66 9.79 2.03 -0.02
CA PHE A 66 10.54 2.78 1.00
C PHE A 66 10.32 2.18 2.39
N ARG A 67 11.23 2.47 3.33
CA ARG A 67 10.94 2.31 4.77
C ARG A 67 9.79 3.23 5.13
N MET A 68 8.91 2.81 6.02
CA MET A 68 7.73 3.57 6.41
C MET A 68 7.87 4.14 7.82
N ARG A 69 7.41 5.37 7.99
CA ARG A 69 7.24 6.02 9.28
C ARG A 69 5.86 6.65 9.37
N PHE A 70 5.09 6.26 10.38
CA PHE A 70 3.83 6.93 10.67
C PHE A 70 4.07 8.35 11.20
N MET A 71 3.23 9.29 10.80
CA MET A 71 3.20 10.65 11.36
C MET A 71 2.47 10.64 12.71
N SER A 72 3.04 9.94 13.68
CA SER A 72 2.49 9.78 15.02
C SER A 72 3.63 9.55 16.02
N TRP A 73 3.42 10.00 17.26
CA TRP A 73 4.31 9.75 18.38
C TRP A 73 3.96 8.48 19.15
N ASN A 74 2.97 7.72 18.73
CA ASN A 74 2.62 6.46 19.37
C ASN A 74 3.78 5.47 19.25
N TRP A 75 4.28 5.00 20.38
CA TRP A 75 5.44 4.12 20.46
C TRP A 75 5.27 2.82 19.65
N TRP A 76 4.03 2.26 19.62
CA TRP A 76 3.74 1.04 18.87
C TRP A 76 3.89 1.25 17.36
N LEU A 77 3.36 2.36 16.84
CA LEU A 77 3.51 2.72 15.43
C LEU A 77 4.96 3.02 15.06
N ILE A 78 5.76 3.56 15.98
CA ILE A 78 7.20 3.76 15.79
C ILE A 78 7.90 2.40 15.63
N ILE A 79 7.58 1.43 16.50
CA ILE A 79 8.14 0.07 16.42
C ILE A 79 7.75 -0.62 15.11
N ILE A 80 6.48 -0.60 14.74
CA ILE A 80 6.01 -1.20 13.48
C ILE A 80 6.71 -0.55 12.28
N GLY A 81 6.79 0.77 12.25
CA GLY A 81 7.52 1.51 11.24
C GLY A 81 9.00 1.10 11.18
N TRP A 82 9.64 0.90 12.32
CA TRP A 82 11.03 0.46 12.39
C TRP A 82 11.26 -0.92 11.75
N PHE A 83 10.31 -1.86 11.91
CA PHE A 83 10.38 -3.18 11.27
C PHE A 83 10.30 -3.15 9.75
N THR A 84 9.78 -2.08 9.15
CA THR A 84 9.70 -1.95 7.68
C THR A 84 11.07 -1.86 7.00
N ARG A 85 12.16 -1.71 7.76
CA ARG A 85 13.55 -1.74 7.25
C ARG A 85 13.99 -3.12 6.77
N PHE A 86 13.39 -4.18 7.30
CA PHE A 86 13.73 -5.54 6.93
C PHE A 86 12.91 -5.97 5.72
N SER A 87 13.53 -6.70 4.78
CA SER A 87 12.82 -7.24 3.61
C SER A 87 12.05 -8.53 3.95
N TRP A 88 11.22 -8.49 5.01
CA TRP A 88 10.37 -9.61 5.38
C TRP A 88 8.96 -9.41 4.82
N ARG A 89 8.36 -10.46 4.25
CA ARG A 89 6.98 -10.40 3.74
C ARG A 89 5.99 -9.87 4.80
N ALA A 90 6.14 -10.31 6.06
CA ALA A 90 5.29 -9.89 7.17
C ALA A 90 5.39 -8.40 7.54
N SER A 91 6.47 -7.72 7.14
CA SER A 91 6.65 -6.28 7.37
C SER A 91 6.27 -5.42 6.15
N ARG A 92 5.63 -6.00 5.15
CA ARG A 92 5.17 -5.31 3.94
C ARG A 92 3.69 -4.99 4.03
N GLY A 93 3.33 -3.85 3.44
CA GLY A 93 1.94 -3.41 3.30
C GLY A 93 1.84 -2.34 2.22
N GLY A 94 0.64 -2.13 1.71
CA GLY A 94 0.37 -1.12 0.67
C GLY A 94 0.75 0.30 1.09
N ASP A 95 0.65 0.60 2.39
CA ASP A 95 0.96 1.93 2.94
C ASP A 95 2.43 2.34 2.78
N GLN A 96 3.32 1.42 2.43
CA GLN A 96 4.75 1.69 2.21
C GLN A 96 5.05 2.29 0.85
N SER A 97 4.02 2.53 0.02
CA SER A 97 4.16 2.77 -1.40
C SER A 97 4.91 1.64 -2.12
N GLN A 98 4.81 1.60 -3.41
CA GLN A 98 5.46 0.54 -4.17
C GLN A 98 5.85 1.05 -5.54
N TYR A 99 7.08 0.81 -5.96
CA TYR A 99 7.43 0.93 -7.37
C TYR A 99 7.73 -0.43 -7.99
N ILE A 100 7.51 -0.50 -9.28
CA ILE A 100 7.75 -1.69 -10.08
C ILE A 100 8.03 -1.26 -11.52
N THR A 101 8.97 -1.91 -12.20
CA THR A 101 9.14 -1.71 -13.64
C THR A 101 7.90 -2.19 -14.38
N LYS A 102 7.50 -1.48 -15.43
CA LYS A 102 6.31 -1.83 -16.21
C LYS A 102 6.41 -3.24 -16.78
N GLU A 103 7.59 -3.63 -17.26
CA GLU A 103 7.89 -4.98 -17.74
C GLU A 103 7.58 -6.05 -16.69
N LEU A 104 8.09 -5.89 -15.46
CA LEU A 104 7.83 -6.84 -14.38
C LEU A 104 6.36 -6.85 -13.98
N TYR A 105 5.71 -5.66 -13.93
CA TYR A 105 4.30 -5.54 -13.60
C TYR A 105 3.41 -6.32 -14.57
N GLU A 106 3.66 -6.20 -15.87
CA GLU A 106 2.95 -6.93 -16.92
C GLU A 106 3.25 -8.44 -16.83
N LYS A 107 4.50 -8.81 -16.64
CA LYS A 107 4.95 -10.20 -16.52
C LYS A 107 4.27 -10.97 -15.39
N ILE A 108 4.05 -10.32 -14.24
CA ILE A 108 3.38 -10.94 -13.09
C ILE A 108 1.84 -10.75 -13.09
N GLY A 109 1.28 -10.12 -14.13
CA GLY A 109 -0.16 -9.92 -14.29
C GLY A 109 -0.74 -8.71 -13.52
N GLY A 110 0.11 -7.82 -12.96
CA GLY A 110 -0.33 -6.58 -12.31
C GLY A 110 -1.22 -6.80 -11.08
N TYR A 111 -2.00 -5.78 -10.71
CA TYR A 111 -3.01 -5.92 -9.65
C TYR A 111 -4.15 -6.83 -10.10
N ASN A 112 -4.52 -7.77 -9.25
CA ASN A 112 -5.74 -8.56 -9.46
C ASN A 112 -6.97 -7.71 -9.14
N THR A 113 -7.77 -7.41 -10.16
CA THR A 113 -8.96 -6.54 -10.06
C THR A 113 -10.18 -7.26 -9.50
N GLU A 114 -10.16 -8.59 -9.40
CA GLU A 114 -11.24 -9.40 -8.84
C GLU A 114 -11.20 -9.47 -7.32
N ILE A 115 -10.06 -9.12 -6.71
CA ILE A 115 -9.86 -9.17 -5.26
C ILE A 115 -10.37 -7.87 -4.63
N PRO A 116 -11.44 -7.91 -3.81
CA PRO A 116 -12.03 -6.71 -3.20
C PRO A 116 -11.22 -6.17 -2.01
N ILE A 117 -10.33 -6.97 -1.45
CA ILE A 117 -9.45 -6.65 -0.32
C ILE A 117 -8.17 -7.50 -0.41
N TYR A 118 -7.09 -7.06 0.23
CA TYR A 118 -5.81 -7.79 0.25
C TYR A 118 -5.02 -7.69 -1.08
N GLU A 119 -5.42 -6.83 -1.98
CA GLU A 119 -4.85 -6.62 -3.31
C GLU A 119 -3.35 -6.26 -3.27
N ASP A 120 -2.95 -5.44 -2.30
CA ASP A 120 -1.54 -5.05 -2.11
C ASP A 120 -0.69 -6.25 -1.70
N TYR A 121 -1.19 -7.07 -0.76
CA TYR A 121 -0.48 -8.27 -0.31
C TYR A 121 -0.37 -9.32 -1.42
N ASP A 122 -1.41 -9.49 -2.22
CA ASP A 122 -1.38 -10.39 -3.36
C ASP A 122 -0.25 -10.02 -4.33
N LEU A 123 -0.19 -8.75 -4.73
CA LEU A 123 0.87 -8.24 -5.59
C LEU A 123 2.26 -8.39 -4.95
N ILE A 124 2.41 -7.99 -3.68
CA ILE A 124 3.66 -8.10 -2.93
C ILE A 124 4.12 -9.56 -2.84
N HIS A 125 3.23 -10.52 -2.57
CA HIS A 125 3.57 -11.94 -2.50
C HIS A 125 4.09 -12.46 -3.84
N ARG A 126 3.42 -12.12 -4.95
CA ARG A 126 3.89 -12.49 -6.30
C ARG A 126 5.24 -11.87 -6.64
N LEU A 127 5.52 -10.66 -6.17
CA LEU A 127 6.84 -10.02 -6.32
C LEU A 127 7.93 -10.77 -5.55
N TYR A 128 7.66 -11.18 -4.31
CA TYR A 128 8.61 -11.99 -3.54
C TYR A 128 8.85 -13.38 -4.14
N ASP A 129 7.81 -13.97 -4.72
CA ASP A 129 7.94 -15.29 -5.37
C ASP A 129 8.71 -15.20 -6.69
N HIS A 130 8.68 -14.03 -7.33
CA HIS A 130 9.43 -13.78 -8.57
C HIS A 130 10.90 -13.40 -8.35
N GLY A 131 11.27 -12.94 -7.15
CA GLY A 131 12.65 -12.53 -6.87
C GLY A 131 12.81 -11.74 -5.58
N THR A 132 13.93 -11.03 -5.49
CA THR A 132 14.23 -10.19 -4.34
C THR A 132 13.40 -8.91 -4.34
N TYR A 133 12.74 -8.65 -3.24
CA TYR A 133 12.05 -7.40 -2.98
C TYR A 133 12.96 -6.45 -2.20
N TYR A 134 13.36 -5.35 -2.80
CA TYR A 134 14.31 -4.42 -2.20
C TYR A 134 13.59 -3.37 -1.34
N VAL A 135 14.25 -2.89 -0.29
CA VAL A 135 13.75 -1.80 0.56
C VAL A 135 14.72 -0.64 0.51
N ILE A 136 14.34 0.45 -0.16
CA ILE A 136 15.14 1.66 -0.22
C ILE A 136 15.33 2.22 1.20
N PRO A 137 16.58 2.48 1.66
CA PRO A 137 16.88 2.92 3.03
C PRO A 137 16.58 4.42 3.25
N LYS A 138 15.44 4.88 2.74
CA LYS A 138 14.88 6.22 2.93
C LYS A 138 13.47 6.11 3.49
N TRP A 139 13.03 7.13 4.21
CA TRP A 139 11.75 7.09 4.94
C TRP A 139 10.64 7.77 4.14
N LEU A 140 9.59 7.03 3.87
CA LEU A 140 8.29 7.53 3.49
C LEU A 140 7.50 7.84 4.76
N LYS A 141 6.86 8.99 4.82
CA LYS A 141 5.94 9.37 5.90
C LYS A 141 4.52 9.04 5.48
N THR A 142 3.74 8.40 6.34
CA THR A 142 2.32 8.10 6.07
C THR A 142 1.44 8.55 7.22
N SER A 143 0.19 8.86 6.92
CA SER A 143 -0.78 9.31 7.91
C SER A 143 -1.11 8.21 8.92
N ALA A 144 -1.22 8.59 10.19
CA ALA A 144 -1.71 7.72 11.26
C ALA A 144 -3.21 7.91 11.54
N ARG A 145 -3.90 8.79 10.77
CA ARG A 145 -5.29 9.17 11.00
C ARG A 145 -6.21 7.98 11.27
N ARG A 146 -6.13 6.92 10.47
CA ARG A 146 -6.97 5.73 10.65
C ARG A 146 -6.73 5.03 11.98
N TYR A 147 -5.47 5.00 12.45
CA TYR A 147 -5.12 4.47 13.76
C TYR A 147 -5.62 5.35 14.90
N GLU A 148 -5.59 6.67 14.73
CA GLU A 148 -6.11 7.64 15.70
C GLU A 148 -7.63 7.57 15.82
N GLU A 149 -8.34 7.44 14.67
CA GLU A 149 -9.80 7.37 14.63
C GLU A 149 -10.37 6.06 15.20
N ILE A 150 -9.69 4.94 15.01
CA ILE A 150 -10.20 3.59 15.33
C ILE A 150 -9.60 3.07 16.64
N GLY A 151 -8.41 3.54 16.98
CA GLY A 151 -7.59 3.06 18.07
C GLY A 151 -6.45 2.15 17.56
N VAL A 152 -5.23 2.45 18.00
CA VAL A 152 -4.01 1.81 17.50
C VAL A 152 -4.05 0.30 17.65
N TYR A 153 -4.33 -0.18 18.85
CA TYR A 153 -4.32 -1.62 19.13
C TYR A 153 -5.46 -2.38 18.47
N LYS A 154 -6.66 -1.74 18.40
CA LYS A 154 -7.83 -2.33 17.76
C LYS A 154 -7.61 -2.53 16.27
N LEU A 155 -7.10 -1.52 15.58
CA LEU A 155 -6.81 -1.60 14.15
C LEU A 155 -5.65 -2.56 13.86
N GLN A 156 -4.62 -2.55 14.70
CA GLN A 156 -3.49 -3.47 14.57
C GLN A 156 -3.92 -4.93 14.73
N TRP A 157 -4.76 -5.22 15.73
CA TRP A 157 -5.30 -6.56 15.94
C TRP A 157 -6.12 -7.03 14.74
N PHE A 158 -6.89 -6.14 14.15
CA PHE A 158 -7.63 -6.43 12.93
C PHE A 158 -6.70 -6.85 11.76
N TYR A 159 -5.63 -6.11 11.50
CA TYR A 159 -4.68 -6.45 10.45
C TYR A 159 -3.93 -7.77 10.73
N ILE A 160 -3.51 -7.98 11.98
CA ILE A 160 -2.89 -9.23 12.39
C ILE A 160 -3.84 -10.41 12.17
N THR A 161 -5.12 -10.24 12.50
CA THR A 161 -6.14 -11.29 12.31
C THR A 161 -6.35 -11.63 10.84
N ILE A 162 -6.42 -10.62 9.96
CA ILE A 162 -6.50 -10.84 8.50
C ILE A 162 -5.27 -11.62 8.01
N TYR A 163 -4.08 -11.20 8.39
CA TYR A 163 -2.83 -11.86 8.02
C TYR A 163 -2.81 -13.32 8.50
N TRP A 164 -3.19 -13.55 9.75
CA TRP A 164 -3.24 -14.89 10.34
C TRP A 164 -4.28 -15.80 9.68
N LYS A 165 -5.50 -15.29 9.41
CA LYS A 165 -6.53 -16.01 8.66
C LYS A 165 -6.00 -16.44 7.29
N LYS A 166 -5.40 -15.53 6.54
CA LYS A 166 -4.83 -15.84 5.22
C LYS A 166 -3.74 -16.89 5.29
N ARG A 167 -2.85 -16.78 6.27
CA ARG A 167 -1.78 -17.75 6.49
C ARG A 167 -2.31 -19.16 6.82
N ASN A 168 -3.47 -19.26 7.47
CA ASN A 168 -4.14 -20.54 7.79
C ASN A 168 -5.11 -21.00 6.70
N GLY A 169 -5.01 -20.49 5.49
CA GLY A 169 -5.75 -20.98 4.33
C GLY A 169 -7.12 -20.36 4.11
N ALA A 170 -7.49 -19.30 4.84
CA ALA A 170 -8.76 -18.61 4.59
C ALA A 170 -8.81 -18.08 3.14
N THR A 171 -9.97 -18.22 2.51
CA THR A 171 -10.25 -17.68 1.18
C THR A 171 -10.36 -16.16 1.22
N ILE A 172 -10.26 -15.52 0.05
CA ILE A 172 -10.44 -14.06 -0.06
C ILE A 172 -11.86 -13.65 0.36
N ASP A 173 -12.86 -14.46 0.01
CA ASP A 173 -14.26 -14.20 0.37
C ASP A 173 -14.47 -14.23 1.89
N GLU A 174 -13.91 -15.21 2.59
CA GLU A 174 -13.98 -15.28 4.07
C GLU A 174 -13.28 -14.08 4.74
N ILE A 175 -12.17 -13.62 4.17
CA ILE A 175 -11.46 -12.43 4.66
C ILE A 175 -12.31 -11.18 4.40
N TYR A 176 -12.94 -11.09 3.23
CA TYR A 176 -13.81 -9.97 2.86
C TYR A 176 -15.06 -9.90 3.73
N GLU A 177 -15.71 -11.02 4.00
CA GLU A 177 -16.84 -11.09 4.96
C GLU A 177 -16.41 -10.62 6.35
N TYR A 178 -15.26 -11.08 6.84
CA TYR A 178 -14.71 -10.61 8.12
C TYR A 178 -14.47 -9.10 8.12
N TYR A 179 -13.92 -8.55 7.04
CA TYR A 179 -13.72 -7.11 6.86
C TYR A 179 -15.05 -6.35 6.91
N LEU A 180 -16.07 -6.79 6.20
CA LEU A 180 -17.38 -6.14 6.17
C LEU A 180 -18.05 -6.13 7.56
N LYS A 181 -18.04 -7.26 8.27
CA LYS A 181 -18.54 -7.36 9.65
C LYS A 181 -17.82 -6.41 10.59
N TRP A 182 -16.50 -6.34 10.46
CA TRP A 182 -15.67 -5.43 11.28
C TRP A 182 -15.97 -3.95 10.99
N CYS A 183 -16.14 -3.57 9.73
CA CYS A 183 -16.51 -2.21 9.34
C CYS A 183 -17.87 -1.80 9.91
N GLN A 184 -18.90 -2.67 9.83
CA GLN A 184 -20.21 -2.42 10.39
C GLN A 184 -20.15 -2.20 11.91
N THR A 185 -19.47 -3.06 12.64
CA THR A 185 -19.28 -2.93 14.09
C THR A 185 -18.55 -1.64 14.47
N SER A 186 -17.56 -1.24 13.69
CA SER A 186 -16.79 -0.02 13.94
C SER A 186 -17.59 1.25 13.65
N GLN A 187 -18.51 1.23 12.70
CA GLN A 187 -19.44 2.35 12.44
C GLN A 187 -20.50 2.49 13.53
N LEU A 188 -21.08 1.40 14.00
CA LEU A 188 -22.05 1.39 15.11
C LEU A 188 -21.44 1.95 16.40
N GLN A 189 -20.18 1.64 16.70
CA GLN A 189 -19.49 2.20 17.85
C GLN A 189 -19.25 3.71 17.75
N LYS A 190 -19.00 4.25 16.53
CA LYS A 190 -18.85 5.70 16.32
C LYS A 190 -20.18 6.44 16.53
N SER A 191 -21.29 5.89 16.09
CA SER A 191 -22.62 6.50 16.28
C SER A 191 -23.08 6.48 17.73
N SER A 192 -22.73 5.45 18.51
CA SER A 192 -23.08 5.35 19.95
C SER A 192 -22.21 6.21 20.87
N SER A 193 -21.05 6.64 20.42
CA SER A 193 -20.15 7.55 21.20
C SER A 193 -20.38 9.04 20.93
N GLN A 194 -21.28 9.38 20.02
CA GLN A 194 -21.66 10.77 19.70
C GLN A 194 -23.03 11.16 20.29
N ASN A 195 -23.71 10.25 20.97
CA ASN A 195 -24.91 10.48 21.79
C ASN A 195 -24.54 10.44 23.28
#